data_7708ef5a802b6cfcbd88183a424fc175
#
_entry.id   7708ef5a802b6cfcbd88183a424fc175
#
_cell.length_a   1.000
_cell.length_b   1.000
_cell.length_c   1.000
_cell.angle_alpha   90.00
_cell.angle_beta   90.00
_cell.angle_gamma   90.00
#
_symmetry.space_group_name_H-M   'P 1'
#
loop_
_entity.id
_entity.type
_entity.pdbx_description
1 polymer ?
#
loop_
_entity_poly.entity_id
_entity_poly.type
_entity_poly.pdbx_seq_one_letter_code
_entity_poly.pdbx_strand_id
1 'polypeptide(L)'
;MQRISWDTAFERAAAVFKSIIQKHGPDSVGFYVSGQCLTEEYYLANKITKGFIGTNNIDTNSRLCMSSAVVGYKKTVGEDSVPISYEDIELADCFLIAGANPAWCHPILYRRLEQRKADNPQVKVIVVDPRKTQTAAAADLHLQILPGTDVILFNAIARWLIEKRKIDKNFIKKYT
;
A
#
# COMPACT_ATOMS: atom_id res chain seq x y z
N MET A 1 -11.87 11.35 -29.12
CA MET A 1 -10.44 11.07 -29.21
C MET A 1 -10.13 10.65 -30.63
N GLN A 2 -9.02 11.16 -31.18
CA GLN A 2 -8.58 10.82 -32.55
C GLN A 2 -7.27 10.04 -32.48
N ARG A 3 -7.12 8.97 -33.26
CA ARG A 3 -5.85 8.23 -33.37
C ARG A 3 -4.82 9.10 -34.11
N ILE A 4 -3.61 9.15 -33.56
CA ILE A 4 -2.44 9.83 -34.14
C ILE A 4 -1.24 8.89 -34.10
N SER A 5 -0.18 9.19 -34.88
CA SER A 5 1.10 8.48 -34.79
C SER A 5 1.86 8.86 -33.52
N TRP A 6 2.82 8.02 -33.10
CA TRP A 6 3.71 8.31 -31.98
C TRP A 6 4.56 9.56 -32.22
N ASP A 7 5.09 9.74 -33.43
CA ASP A 7 5.89 10.91 -33.77
C ASP A 7 5.09 12.20 -33.59
N THR A 8 3.87 12.23 -34.13
CA THR A 8 2.94 13.38 -33.97
C THR A 8 2.62 13.63 -32.50
N ALA A 9 2.47 12.55 -31.66
CA ALA A 9 2.20 12.70 -30.25
C ALA A 9 3.39 13.31 -29.50
N PHE A 10 4.60 12.83 -29.78
CA PHE A 10 5.84 13.34 -29.17
C PHE A 10 6.13 14.79 -29.58
N GLU A 11 6.05 15.11 -30.86
CA GLU A 11 6.24 16.47 -31.36
C GLU A 11 5.26 17.45 -30.70
N ARG A 12 3.99 17.08 -30.61
CA ARG A 12 2.95 17.92 -30.00
C ARG A 12 3.19 18.09 -28.49
N ALA A 13 3.50 17.03 -27.77
CA ALA A 13 3.81 17.10 -26.35
C ALA A 13 5.04 17.98 -26.08
N ALA A 14 6.13 17.76 -26.82
CA ALA A 14 7.36 18.55 -26.69
C ALA A 14 7.13 20.04 -26.98
N ALA A 15 6.37 20.35 -28.04
CA ALA A 15 6.05 21.73 -28.39
C ALA A 15 5.23 22.43 -27.29
N VAL A 16 4.26 21.74 -26.68
CA VAL A 16 3.44 22.27 -25.58
C VAL A 16 4.31 22.52 -24.34
N PHE A 17 5.11 21.53 -23.91
CA PHE A 17 6.03 21.71 -22.78
C PHE A 17 6.99 22.88 -23.01
N LYS A 18 7.62 22.94 -24.18
CA LYS A 18 8.54 24.03 -24.53
C LYS A 18 7.85 25.40 -24.47
N SER A 19 6.65 25.51 -25.02
CA SER A 19 5.88 26.77 -24.99
C SER A 19 5.52 27.21 -23.56
N ILE A 20 5.08 26.27 -22.72
CA ILE A 20 4.72 26.55 -21.32
C ILE A 20 5.93 26.98 -20.52
N ILE A 21 7.07 26.27 -20.64
CA ILE A 21 8.30 26.57 -19.95
C ILE A 21 8.86 27.95 -20.37
N GLN A 22 8.84 28.23 -21.67
CA GLN A 22 9.28 29.54 -22.19
C GLN A 22 8.43 30.70 -21.66
N LYS A 23 7.13 30.48 -21.52
CA LYS A 23 6.20 31.53 -21.13
C LYS A 23 6.09 31.72 -19.62
N HIS A 24 6.21 30.65 -18.85
CA HIS A 24 5.88 30.64 -17.42
C HIS A 24 7.04 30.13 -16.52
N GLY A 25 8.17 29.74 -17.11
CA GLY A 25 9.31 29.18 -16.40
C GLY A 25 9.20 27.69 -16.11
N PRO A 26 10.30 27.06 -15.64
CA PRO A 26 10.39 25.62 -15.41
C PRO A 26 9.39 25.09 -14.36
N ASP A 27 9.09 25.87 -13.34
CA ASP A 27 8.18 25.47 -12.25
C ASP A 27 6.69 25.42 -12.66
N SER A 28 6.38 25.84 -13.90
CA SER A 28 5.04 25.67 -14.45
C SER A 28 4.72 24.23 -14.91
N VAL A 29 5.71 23.34 -14.85
CA VAL A 29 5.58 21.92 -15.23
C VAL A 29 5.82 21.04 -14.00
N GLY A 30 5.02 19.99 -13.88
CA GLY A 30 5.20 18.98 -12.84
C GLY A 30 5.02 17.57 -13.41
N PHE A 31 5.70 16.61 -12.81
CA PHE A 31 5.59 15.20 -13.12
C PHE A 31 5.01 14.44 -11.93
N TYR A 32 3.96 13.70 -12.15
CA TYR A 32 3.40 12.77 -11.17
C TYR A 32 3.55 11.36 -11.72
N VAL A 33 4.51 10.62 -11.19
CA VAL A 33 4.85 9.28 -11.68
C VAL A 33 4.19 8.19 -10.84
N SER A 34 3.96 7.03 -11.45
CA SER A 34 3.41 5.88 -10.74
C SER A 34 4.44 5.30 -9.76
N GLY A 35 3.97 4.78 -8.62
CA GLY A 35 4.80 3.98 -7.71
C GLY A 35 5.18 2.61 -8.26
N GLN A 36 4.69 2.25 -9.45
CA GLN A 36 4.92 0.97 -10.12
C GLN A 36 5.68 1.11 -11.45
N CYS A 37 6.38 2.22 -11.63
CA CYS A 37 7.27 2.41 -12.77
C CYS A 37 8.51 1.51 -12.64
N LEU A 38 9.13 1.19 -13.77
CA LEU A 38 10.45 0.57 -13.79
C LEU A 38 11.51 1.55 -13.29
N THR A 39 12.64 1.05 -12.82
CA THR A 39 13.76 1.88 -12.33
C THR A 39 14.24 2.86 -13.39
N GLU A 40 14.28 2.43 -14.64
CA GLU A 40 14.67 3.25 -15.80
C GLU A 40 13.69 4.41 -16.04
N GLU A 41 12.40 4.18 -15.84
CA GLU A 41 11.37 5.23 -15.98
C GLU A 41 11.53 6.30 -14.89
N TYR A 42 11.78 5.91 -13.65
CA TYR A 42 12.09 6.86 -12.57
C TYR A 42 13.37 7.66 -12.86
N TYR A 43 14.41 6.98 -13.33
CA TYR A 43 15.65 7.64 -13.68
C TYR A 43 15.44 8.68 -14.78
N LEU A 44 14.76 8.31 -15.87
CA LEU A 44 14.47 9.21 -16.99
C LEU A 44 13.58 10.37 -16.56
N ALA A 45 12.51 10.11 -15.80
CA ALA A 45 11.63 11.16 -15.30
C ALA A 45 12.37 12.18 -14.43
N ASN A 46 13.22 11.71 -13.50
CA ASN A 46 14.06 12.59 -12.69
C ASN A 46 15.07 13.38 -13.52
N LYS A 47 15.72 12.72 -14.48
CA LYS A 47 16.71 13.36 -15.36
C LYS A 47 16.06 14.44 -16.21
N ILE A 48 14.88 14.19 -16.79
CA ILE A 48 14.14 15.18 -17.58
C ILE A 48 13.71 16.35 -16.69
N THR A 49 13.08 16.08 -15.56
CA THR A 49 12.50 17.10 -14.68
C THR A 49 13.60 17.98 -14.07
N LYS A 50 14.57 17.35 -13.41
CA LYS A 50 15.60 18.08 -12.66
C LYS A 50 16.77 18.53 -13.54
N GLY A 51 17.21 17.66 -14.46
CA GLY A 51 18.39 17.91 -15.28
C GLY A 51 18.14 18.79 -16.49
N PHE A 52 17.02 18.60 -17.20
CA PHE A 52 16.74 19.33 -18.45
C PHE A 52 15.73 20.46 -18.27
N ILE A 53 14.65 20.24 -17.54
CA ILE A 53 13.65 21.29 -17.29
C ILE A 53 14.12 22.24 -16.18
N GLY A 54 14.80 21.72 -15.16
CA GLY A 54 15.35 22.52 -14.06
C GLY A 54 14.32 22.81 -12.97
N THR A 55 13.39 21.89 -12.71
CA THR A 55 12.43 22.00 -11.61
C THR A 55 12.47 20.76 -10.69
N ASN A 56 12.09 20.92 -9.42
CA ASN A 56 11.91 19.83 -8.46
C ASN A 56 10.46 19.33 -8.40
N ASN A 57 9.59 19.78 -9.27
CA ASN A 57 8.17 19.42 -9.30
C ASN A 57 7.97 18.00 -9.84
N ILE A 58 8.47 17.01 -9.12
CA ILE A 58 8.28 15.58 -9.40
C ILE A 58 7.97 14.84 -8.11
N ASP A 59 6.90 14.07 -8.10
CA ASP A 59 6.53 13.20 -6.98
C ASP A 59 5.80 11.96 -7.50
N THR A 60 5.51 11.03 -6.60
CA THR A 60 4.89 9.75 -6.89
C THR A 60 3.70 9.47 -5.98
N ASN A 61 2.79 8.61 -6.41
CA ASN A 61 1.66 8.18 -5.59
C ASN A 61 2.08 7.39 -4.34
N SER A 62 3.29 6.87 -4.27
CA SER A 62 3.80 6.15 -3.09
C SER A 62 3.76 6.99 -1.83
N ARG A 63 3.90 8.32 -1.98
CA ARG A 63 3.71 9.29 -0.90
C ARG A 63 2.34 9.18 -0.25
N LEU A 64 1.27 9.05 -1.04
CA LEU A 64 -0.11 8.96 -0.58
C LEU A 64 -0.53 7.52 -0.27
N CYS A 65 0.01 6.56 -1.00
CA CYS A 65 -0.36 5.15 -0.89
C CYS A 65 0.14 4.52 0.42
N MET A 66 1.38 4.78 0.82
CA MET A 66 2.07 3.99 1.85
C MET A 66 2.79 4.80 2.93
N SER A 67 2.75 6.12 2.91
CA SER A 67 3.52 6.93 3.87
C SER A 67 3.16 6.64 5.33
N SER A 68 1.89 6.46 5.65
CA SER A 68 1.43 6.11 7.01
C SER A 68 1.89 4.71 7.43
N ALA A 69 1.85 3.74 6.51
CA ALA A 69 2.31 2.38 6.77
C ALA A 69 3.83 2.35 7.01
N VAL A 70 4.62 3.05 6.19
CA VAL A 70 6.07 3.17 6.38
C VAL A 70 6.42 3.77 7.74
N VAL A 71 5.73 4.84 8.15
CA VAL A 71 5.92 5.43 9.48
C VAL A 71 5.53 4.45 10.58
N GLY A 72 4.44 3.71 10.39
CA GLY A 72 4.00 2.65 11.30
C GLY A 72 5.06 1.56 11.47
N TYR A 73 5.58 1.00 10.38
CA TYR A 73 6.63 -0.01 10.41
C TYR A 73 7.91 0.49 11.11
N LYS A 74 8.39 1.68 10.74
CA LYS A 74 9.58 2.26 11.37
C LYS A 74 9.42 2.50 12.86
N LYS A 75 8.24 2.88 13.32
CA LYS A 75 7.97 3.09 14.75
C LYS A 75 7.77 1.79 15.55
N THR A 76 7.28 0.73 14.93
CA THR A 76 6.92 -0.51 15.61
C THR A 76 7.97 -1.61 15.48
N VAL A 77 8.58 -1.76 14.29
CA VAL A 77 9.58 -2.81 14.01
C VAL A 77 10.98 -2.27 13.71
N GLY A 78 11.16 -0.94 13.67
CA GLY A 78 12.46 -0.29 13.50
C GLY A 78 12.81 0.06 12.05
N GLU A 79 12.24 -0.60 11.06
CA GLU A 79 12.53 -0.38 9.65
C GLU A 79 11.30 -0.58 8.76
N ASP A 80 11.40 -0.15 7.51
CA ASP A 80 10.41 -0.39 6.48
C ASP A 80 10.72 -1.72 5.78
N SER A 81 10.30 -2.81 6.42
CA SER A 81 10.46 -4.16 5.88
C SER A 81 9.22 -5.00 6.17
N VAL A 82 9.06 -6.08 5.41
CA VAL A 82 8.02 -7.09 5.66
C VAL A 82 8.59 -8.13 6.63
N PRO A 83 8.12 -8.17 7.89
CA PRO A 83 8.71 -9.03 8.93
C PRO A 83 8.31 -10.51 8.82
N ILE A 84 7.53 -10.87 7.81
CA ILE A 84 7.01 -12.22 7.59
C ILE A 84 7.35 -12.72 6.18
N SER A 85 7.21 -14.01 5.97
CA SER A 85 7.34 -14.65 4.65
C SER A 85 6.00 -15.16 4.11
N TYR A 86 5.97 -15.63 2.88
CA TYR A 86 4.76 -16.21 2.29
C TYR A 86 4.38 -17.54 2.95
N GLU A 87 5.36 -18.28 3.48
CA GLU A 87 5.16 -19.52 4.20
C GLU A 87 4.37 -19.34 5.50
N ASP A 88 4.43 -18.17 6.12
CA ASP A 88 3.64 -17.87 7.31
C ASP A 88 2.13 -17.96 7.05
N ILE A 89 1.68 -17.72 5.81
CA ILE A 89 0.28 -17.91 5.43
C ILE A 89 -0.12 -19.38 5.55
N GLU A 90 0.79 -20.30 5.25
CA GLU A 90 0.55 -21.74 5.28
C GLU A 90 0.60 -22.33 6.70
N LEU A 91 1.17 -21.59 7.64
CA LEU A 91 1.34 -22.00 9.04
C LEU A 91 0.32 -21.35 9.99
N ALA A 92 -0.25 -20.22 9.61
CA ALA A 92 -1.15 -19.46 10.46
C ALA A 92 -2.46 -20.20 10.77
N ASP A 93 -2.92 -20.10 12.02
CA ASP A 93 -4.21 -20.63 12.46
C ASP A 93 -5.31 -19.55 12.55
N CYS A 94 -4.90 -18.28 12.47
CA CYS A 94 -5.84 -17.16 12.47
C CYS A 94 -5.31 -16.02 11.60
N PHE A 95 -6.18 -15.50 10.74
CA PHE A 95 -5.92 -14.36 9.88
C PHE A 95 -6.79 -13.18 10.30
N LEU A 96 -6.17 -12.02 10.51
CA LEU A 96 -6.84 -10.74 10.66
C LEU A 96 -6.53 -9.87 9.44
N ILE A 97 -7.52 -9.65 8.60
CA ILE A 97 -7.41 -8.86 7.38
C ILE A 97 -8.16 -7.54 7.61
N ALA A 98 -7.44 -6.43 7.63
CA ALA A 98 -8.01 -5.12 7.92
C ALA A 98 -7.80 -4.15 6.76
N GLY A 99 -8.89 -3.55 6.27
CA GLY A 99 -8.88 -2.54 5.21
C GLY A 99 -8.32 -3.03 3.87
N ALA A 100 -8.41 -4.35 3.61
CA ALA A 100 -7.84 -4.96 2.42
C ALA A 100 -8.81 -5.97 1.78
N ASN A 101 -8.77 -6.05 0.45
CA ASN A 101 -9.53 -7.04 -0.31
C ASN A 101 -8.57 -7.92 -1.15
N PRO A 102 -7.80 -8.82 -0.49
CA PRO A 102 -6.81 -9.64 -1.18
C PRO A 102 -7.41 -10.57 -2.24
N ALA A 103 -8.66 -10.96 -2.15
CA ALA A 103 -9.34 -11.71 -3.20
C ALA A 103 -9.26 -11.00 -4.58
N TRP A 104 -9.17 -9.66 -4.60
CA TRP A 104 -9.05 -8.86 -5.81
C TRP A 104 -7.65 -8.29 -6.03
N CYS A 105 -7.03 -7.75 -4.97
CA CYS A 105 -5.77 -7.02 -5.08
C CYS A 105 -4.54 -7.94 -5.04
N HIS A 106 -4.66 -9.11 -4.39
CA HIS A 106 -3.58 -10.08 -4.21
C HIS A 106 -4.10 -11.53 -4.38
N PRO A 107 -4.68 -11.89 -5.54
CA PRO A 107 -5.41 -13.15 -5.71
C PRO A 107 -4.54 -14.39 -5.51
N ILE A 108 -3.25 -14.34 -5.81
CA ILE A 108 -2.34 -15.47 -5.62
C ILE A 108 -2.10 -15.73 -4.13
N LEU A 109 -1.89 -14.69 -3.32
CA LEU A 109 -1.76 -14.81 -1.87
C LEU A 109 -3.09 -15.24 -1.22
N TYR A 110 -4.19 -14.72 -1.72
CA TYR A 110 -5.51 -15.09 -1.24
C TYR A 110 -5.81 -16.58 -1.46
N ARG A 111 -5.39 -17.15 -2.60
CA ARG A 111 -5.51 -18.59 -2.86
C ARG A 111 -4.71 -19.44 -1.87
N ARG A 112 -3.54 -19.00 -1.43
CA ARG A 112 -2.79 -19.69 -0.36
C ARG A 112 -3.58 -19.74 0.94
N LEU A 113 -4.21 -18.62 1.31
CA LEU A 113 -5.10 -18.57 2.48
C LEU A 113 -6.31 -19.50 2.32
N GLU A 114 -6.97 -19.49 1.15
CA GLU A 114 -8.08 -20.41 0.86
C GLU A 114 -7.65 -21.87 0.98
N GLN A 115 -6.48 -22.22 0.43
CA GLN A 115 -5.91 -23.57 0.53
C GLN A 115 -5.62 -23.94 1.99
N ARG A 116 -4.97 -23.04 2.76
CA ARG A 116 -4.72 -23.26 4.18
C ARG A 116 -5.99 -23.54 4.96
N LYS A 117 -7.05 -22.79 4.68
CA LYS A 117 -8.37 -22.99 5.33
C LYS A 117 -9.06 -24.29 4.87
N ALA A 118 -8.87 -24.70 3.63
CA ALA A 118 -9.38 -25.97 3.11
C ALA A 118 -8.66 -27.17 3.76
N ASP A 119 -7.34 -27.07 3.92
CA ASP A 119 -6.52 -28.11 4.55
C ASP A 119 -6.76 -28.20 6.07
N ASN A 120 -7.08 -27.09 6.70
CA ASN A 120 -7.43 -27.04 8.12
C ASN A 120 -8.65 -26.13 8.38
N PRO A 121 -9.86 -26.70 8.45
CA PRO A 121 -11.10 -25.94 8.67
C PRO A 121 -11.18 -25.20 10.02
N GLN A 122 -10.29 -25.51 10.97
CA GLN A 122 -10.21 -24.78 12.24
C GLN A 122 -9.58 -23.39 12.12
N VAL A 123 -8.84 -23.13 11.04
CA VAL A 123 -8.28 -21.82 10.73
C VAL A 123 -9.38 -20.76 10.70
N LYS A 124 -9.16 -19.65 11.38
CA LYS A 124 -10.13 -18.55 11.46
C LYS A 124 -9.68 -17.38 10.58
N VAL A 125 -10.65 -16.83 9.84
CA VAL A 125 -10.46 -15.64 9.02
C VAL A 125 -11.39 -14.55 9.54
N ILE A 126 -10.79 -13.46 10.01
CA ILE A 126 -11.50 -12.28 10.51
C ILE A 126 -11.22 -11.14 9.54
N VAL A 127 -12.25 -10.50 9.05
CA VAL A 127 -12.10 -9.34 8.15
C VAL A 127 -12.70 -8.11 8.80
N VAL A 128 -11.91 -7.04 8.82
CA VAL A 128 -12.31 -5.70 9.27
C VAL A 128 -12.38 -4.81 8.03
N ASP A 129 -13.56 -4.52 7.55
CA ASP A 129 -13.79 -3.69 6.36
C ASP A 129 -15.20 -3.10 6.42
N PRO A 130 -15.39 -1.81 6.13
CA PRO A 130 -16.70 -1.19 6.08
C PRO A 130 -17.62 -1.79 5.01
N ARG A 131 -17.04 -2.43 3.99
CA ARG A 131 -17.78 -3.09 2.91
C ARG A 131 -17.73 -4.61 3.05
N LYS A 132 -18.81 -5.26 2.68
CA LYS A 132 -18.83 -6.72 2.51
C LYS A 132 -18.18 -7.09 1.17
N THR A 133 -16.84 -7.05 1.14
CA THR A 133 -16.04 -7.44 -0.02
C THR A 133 -16.11 -8.95 -0.27
N GLN A 134 -15.53 -9.42 -1.39
CA GLN A 134 -15.41 -10.86 -1.65
C GLN A 134 -14.59 -11.55 -0.55
N THR A 135 -13.53 -10.93 -0.07
CA THR A 135 -12.73 -11.42 1.07
C THR A 135 -13.58 -11.51 2.33
N ALA A 136 -14.38 -10.47 2.63
CA ALA A 136 -15.26 -10.45 3.79
C ALA A 136 -16.41 -11.47 3.70
N ALA A 137 -16.91 -11.75 2.51
CA ALA A 137 -17.96 -12.73 2.29
C ALA A 137 -17.52 -14.17 2.60
N ALA A 138 -16.23 -14.47 2.48
CA ALA A 138 -15.63 -15.77 2.77
C ALA A 138 -15.05 -15.88 4.20
N ALA A 139 -15.12 -14.81 5.00
CA ALA A 139 -14.59 -14.78 6.36
C ALA A 139 -15.51 -15.50 7.37
N ASP A 140 -14.91 -16.04 8.43
CA ASP A 140 -15.67 -16.57 9.59
C ASP A 140 -16.31 -15.44 10.40
N LEU A 141 -15.64 -14.28 10.45
CA LEU A 141 -16.15 -13.09 11.11
C LEU A 141 -15.85 -11.85 10.27
N HIS A 142 -16.88 -11.08 9.95
CA HIS A 142 -16.76 -9.77 9.32
C HIS A 142 -17.16 -8.69 10.31
N LEU A 143 -16.19 -7.82 10.65
CA LEU A 143 -16.41 -6.63 11.46
C LEU A 143 -16.60 -5.43 10.54
N GLN A 144 -17.84 -5.08 10.29
CA GLN A 144 -18.21 -3.95 9.45
C GLN A 144 -18.19 -2.66 10.27
N ILE A 145 -17.01 -2.05 10.35
CA ILE A 145 -16.78 -0.82 11.08
C ILE A 145 -17.04 0.42 10.22
N LEU A 146 -17.26 1.57 10.83
CA LEU A 146 -17.33 2.83 10.12
C LEU A 146 -15.92 3.22 9.61
N PRO A 147 -15.82 3.80 8.39
CA PRO A 147 -14.55 4.34 7.91
C PRO A 147 -13.89 5.29 8.92
N GLY A 148 -12.58 5.15 9.12
CA GLY A 148 -11.81 5.96 10.06
C GLY A 148 -11.85 5.51 11.52
N THR A 149 -12.48 4.36 11.83
CA THR A 149 -12.55 3.83 13.20
C THR A 149 -11.61 2.65 13.47
N ASP A 150 -10.75 2.31 12.51
CA ASP A 150 -9.77 1.22 12.62
C ASP A 150 -8.87 1.36 13.84
N VAL A 151 -8.33 2.57 14.05
CA VAL A 151 -7.43 2.87 15.18
C VAL A 151 -8.15 2.68 16.53
N ILE A 152 -9.44 3.01 16.60
CA ILE A 152 -10.24 2.81 17.82
C ILE A 152 -10.36 1.30 18.11
N LEU A 153 -10.66 0.50 17.09
CA LEU A 153 -10.73 -0.96 17.24
C LEU A 153 -9.40 -1.56 17.70
N PHE A 154 -8.29 -1.19 17.05
CA PHE A 154 -6.98 -1.72 17.40
C PHE A 154 -6.51 -1.29 18.79
N ASN A 155 -6.78 -0.05 19.20
CA ASN A 155 -6.52 0.43 20.55
C ASN A 155 -7.36 -0.33 21.59
N ALA A 156 -8.62 -0.62 21.29
CA ALA A 156 -9.48 -1.42 22.17
C ALA A 156 -8.97 -2.86 22.32
N ILE A 157 -8.50 -3.48 21.23
CA ILE A 157 -7.88 -4.82 21.25
C ILE A 157 -6.60 -4.78 22.10
N ALA A 158 -5.71 -3.80 21.87
CA ALA A 158 -4.47 -3.66 22.62
C ALA A 158 -4.73 -3.47 24.12
N ARG A 159 -5.68 -2.60 24.46
CA ARG A 159 -6.12 -2.40 25.85
C ARG A 159 -6.61 -3.71 26.48
N TRP A 160 -7.47 -4.45 25.78
CA TRP A 160 -7.99 -5.73 26.25
C TRP A 160 -6.86 -6.75 26.52
N LEU A 161 -5.88 -6.85 25.60
CA LEU A 161 -4.72 -7.72 25.75
C LEU A 161 -3.91 -7.38 27.03
N ILE A 162 -3.71 -6.07 27.28
CA ILE A 162 -3.00 -5.59 28.48
C ILE A 162 -3.79 -5.93 29.74
N GLU A 163 -5.09 -5.62 29.79
CA GLU A 163 -5.97 -5.89 30.94
C GLU A 163 -6.06 -7.39 31.24
N LYS A 164 -6.08 -8.23 30.21
CA LYS A 164 -6.10 -9.69 30.34
C LYS A 164 -4.71 -10.32 30.54
N ARG A 165 -3.67 -9.50 30.66
CA ARG A 165 -2.27 -9.94 30.82
C ARG A 165 -1.78 -10.87 29.71
N LYS A 166 -2.31 -10.69 28.49
CA LYS A 166 -1.95 -11.43 27.28
C LYS A 166 -0.81 -10.74 26.52
N ILE A 167 0.21 -10.28 27.25
CA ILE A 167 1.38 -9.57 26.72
C ILE A 167 2.66 -10.32 27.07
N ASP A 168 3.63 -10.31 26.17
CA ASP A 168 4.98 -10.82 26.43
C ASP A 168 5.82 -9.72 27.09
N LYS A 169 5.95 -9.80 28.43
CA LYS A 169 6.73 -8.82 29.21
C LYS A 169 8.22 -8.87 28.90
N ASN A 170 8.75 -10.03 28.50
CA ASN A 170 10.17 -10.17 28.19
C ASN A 170 10.48 -9.51 26.85
N PHE A 171 9.63 -9.71 25.87
CA PHE A 171 9.73 -9.03 24.58
C PHE A 171 9.65 -7.51 24.75
N ILE A 172 8.63 -7.01 25.46
CA ILE A 172 8.45 -5.58 25.74
C ILE A 172 9.70 -5.00 26.41
N LYS A 173 10.20 -5.63 27.47
CA LYS A 173 11.40 -5.16 28.17
C LYS A 173 12.66 -5.11 27.31
N LYS A 174 12.76 -5.99 26.28
CA LYS A 174 13.96 -6.12 25.47
C LYS A 174 13.94 -5.23 24.23
N TYR A 175 12.77 -4.98 23.66
CA TYR A 175 12.63 -4.39 22.32
C TYR A 175 11.78 -3.12 22.25
N THR A 176 11.22 -2.65 23.37
CA THR A 176 10.42 -1.39 23.46
C THR A 176 10.80 -0.50 24.67
#